data_d57f4dda4b51316b7d677d667962bb92
#
_entry.id   d57f4dda4b51316b7d677d667962bb92
#
_cell.length_a   1.000
_cell.length_b   1.000
_cell.length_c   1.000
_cell.angle_alpha   90.00
_cell.angle_beta   90.00
_cell.angle_gamma   90.00
#
_symmetry.space_group_name_H-M   'P 1'
#
loop_
_entity.id
_entity.type
_entity.pdbx_description
1 polymer ?
#
loop_
_entity_poly.entity_id
_entity_poly.type
_entity_poly.pdbx_seq_one_letter_code
_entity_poly.pdbx_strand_id
1 'polypeptide(L)'
;LAMRHDDWPSLQAEIARHRGRVGAHFRRTVFAPAQPEPGEELNAELARVLDDDFDDARRRRLLESLGMAAPEAVLARLQLLRESAYFRRLDEVGRRRLLTLLPRLLRAIAGSANEDEALGRVLHVIERIGGRTVYLALLNENGTARSRFIELCAHSRFLTEQIAAFPLLLDELLDERLFLATPTRAELAEELRSRMEGAGSEDPEHQVELLRQFQRAAMFRVA
;
A
#
# COMPACT_ATOMS: atom_id res chain seq x y z
N LEU A 1 17.33 -22.47 -16.53
CA LEU A 1 18.37 -22.12 -17.52
C LEU A 1 19.64 -21.78 -16.72
N ALA A 2 20.56 -22.75 -16.58
CA ALA A 2 21.88 -22.55 -16.03
C ALA A 2 22.67 -21.68 -17.00
N MET A 3 22.88 -20.40 -16.66
CA MET A 3 23.83 -19.55 -17.36
C MET A 3 25.24 -20.07 -17.07
N ARG A 4 25.86 -20.70 -18.09
CA ARG A 4 27.30 -21.01 -18.07
C ARG A 4 28.03 -19.70 -18.38
N HIS A 5 28.60 -19.08 -17.37
CA HIS A 5 29.62 -18.05 -17.57
C HIS A 5 30.97 -18.72 -17.59
N ASP A 6 31.64 -18.70 -18.73
CA ASP A 6 32.89 -19.38 -18.95
C ASP A 6 34.08 -18.63 -18.32
N ASP A 7 33.90 -17.37 -17.84
CA ASP A 7 34.93 -16.65 -17.10
C ASP A 7 34.36 -15.64 -16.08
N TRP A 8 35.10 -15.35 -15.03
CA TRP A 8 34.79 -14.40 -13.97
C TRP A 8 34.63 -12.93 -14.45
N PRO A 9 35.46 -12.41 -15.37
CA PRO A 9 35.31 -11.07 -15.93
C PRO A 9 33.99 -10.86 -16.67
N SER A 10 33.53 -11.82 -17.45
CA SER A 10 32.27 -11.78 -18.16
C SER A 10 31.07 -11.70 -17.19
N LEU A 11 31.10 -12.49 -16.12
CA LEU A 11 30.10 -12.45 -15.06
C LEU A 11 30.08 -11.10 -14.35
N GLN A 12 31.23 -10.54 -14.00
CA GLN A 12 31.34 -9.21 -13.40
C GLN A 12 30.80 -8.11 -14.31
N ALA A 13 31.12 -8.15 -15.61
CA ALA A 13 30.61 -7.19 -16.59
C ALA A 13 29.08 -7.27 -16.72
N GLU A 14 28.51 -8.46 -16.67
CA GLU A 14 27.06 -8.66 -16.73
C GLU A 14 26.35 -8.21 -15.46
N ILE A 15 26.89 -8.52 -14.28
CA ILE A 15 26.41 -8.00 -13.00
C ILE A 15 26.48 -6.46 -12.96
N ALA A 16 27.56 -5.85 -13.42
CA ALA A 16 27.71 -4.40 -13.48
C ALA A 16 26.67 -3.77 -14.43
N ARG A 17 26.40 -4.40 -15.57
CA ARG A 17 25.39 -3.98 -16.54
C ARG A 17 23.98 -4.09 -15.95
N HIS A 18 23.65 -5.19 -15.28
CA HIS A 18 22.36 -5.36 -14.57
C HIS A 18 22.21 -4.36 -13.44
N ARG A 19 23.22 -4.16 -12.61
CA ARG A 19 23.22 -3.12 -11.55
C ARG A 19 23.02 -1.71 -12.13
N GLY A 20 23.67 -1.41 -13.26
CA GLY A 20 23.51 -0.13 -13.95
C GLY A 20 22.08 0.08 -14.45
N ARG A 21 21.46 -0.96 -15.04
CA ARG A 21 20.07 -0.92 -15.52
C ARG A 21 19.08 -0.81 -14.37
N VAL A 22 19.22 -1.62 -13.34
CA VAL A 22 18.39 -1.56 -12.13
C VAL A 22 18.55 -0.21 -11.42
N GLY A 23 19.79 0.28 -11.27
CA GLY A 23 20.05 1.59 -10.68
C GLY A 23 19.54 2.76 -11.51
N ALA A 24 19.55 2.65 -12.86
CA ALA A 24 18.97 3.66 -13.74
C ALA A 24 17.42 3.64 -13.70
N HIS A 25 16.83 2.44 -13.67
CA HIS A 25 15.38 2.28 -13.51
C HIS A 25 14.93 2.75 -12.14
N PHE A 26 15.63 2.38 -11.09
CA PHE A 26 15.38 2.82 -9.71
C PHE A 26 15.47 4.34 -9.58
N ARG A 27 16.51 4.98 -10.15
CA ARG A 27 16.63 6.44 -10.17
C ARG A 27 15.50 7.12 -10.95
N ARG A 28 15.08 6.55 -12.07
CA ARG A 28 13.95 7.06 -12.86
C ARG A 28 12.61 6.96 -12.14
N THR A 29 12.42 5.89 -11.37
CA THR A 29 11.15 5.62 -10.68
C THR A 29 11.08 6.28 -9.31
N VAL A 30 12.22 6.37 -8.59
CA VAL A 30 12.29 6.87 -7.21
C VAL A 30 12.72 8.34 -7.13
N PHE A 31 13.52 8.84 -8.10
CA PHE A 31 14.05 10.20 -8.12
C PHE A 31 13.60 11.02 -9.34
N ALA A 32 12.66 10.51 -10.16
CA ALA A 32 11.97 11.42 -11.06
C ALA A 32 11.34 12.51 -10.17
N PRO A 33 11.62 13.80 -10.41
CA PRO A 33 10.89 14.83 -9.70
C PRO A 33 9.42 14.57 -9.97
N ALA A 34 8.66 14.26 -8.91
CA ALA A 34 7.23 14.15 -9.01
C ALA A 34 6.77 15.46 -9.66
N GLN A 35 6.09 15.38 -10.80
CA GLN A 35 5.45 16.57 -11.33
C GLN A 35 4.53 17.07 -10.22
N PRO A 36 4.55 18.37 -9.87
CA PRO A 36 3.69 18.91 -8.84
C PRO A 36 2.25 18.53 -9.19
N GLU A 37 1.67 17.65 -8.39
CA GLU A 37 0.26 17.30 -8.56
C GLU A 37 -0.56 18.57 -8.30
N PRO A 38 -1.62 18.85 -9.09
CA PRO A 38 -2.50 19.99 -8.86
C PRO A 38 -2.98 19.95 -7.41
N GLY A 39 -2.63 20.96 -6.60
CA GLY A 39 -2.98 21.05 -5.18
C GLY A 39 -1.88 20.71 -4.20
N GLU A 40 -0.62 20.91 -4.55
CA GLU A 40 0.53 20.68 -3.65
C GLU A 40 0.45 21.52 -2.36
N GLU A 41 -0.02 22.77 -2.47
CA GLU A 41 -0.28 23.63 -1.30
C GLU A 41 -1.35 23.03 -0.39
N LEU A 42 -2.45 22.52 -0.96
CA LEU A 42 -3.50 21.85 -0.22
C LEU A 42 -3.02 20.54 0.42
N ASN A 43 -2.12 19.82 -0.25
CA ASN A 43 -1.49 18.62 0.33
C ASN A 43 -0.61 18.99 1.53
N ALA A 44 0.13 20.07 1.45
CA ALA A 44 0.96 20.56 2.56
C ALA A 44 0.10 20.97 3.76
N GLU A 45 -1.05 21.62 3.54
CA GLU A 45 -1.98 21.94 4.61
C GLU A 45 -2.64 20.67 5.20
N LEU A 46 -3.08 19.75 4.37
CA LEU A 46 -3.65 18.48 4.80
C LEU A 46 -2.65 17.61 5.56
N ALA A 47 -1.37 17.66 5.22
CA ALA A 47 -0.33 16.96 5.98
C ALA A 47 -0.21 17.48 7.42
N ARG A 48 -0.56 18.73 7.65
CA ARG A 48 -0.57 19.36 8.98
C ARG A 48 -1.86 19.15 9.77
N VAL A 49 -2.85 18.46 9.20
CA VAL A 49 -4.15 18.24 9.88
C VAL A 49 -4.01 17.47 11.20
N LEU A 50 -2.89 16.77 11.40
CA LEU A 50 -2.57 16.06 12.65
C LEU A 50 -1.68 16.88 13.61
N ASP A 51 -1.23 18.09 13.24
CA ASP A 51 -0.40 18.92 14.11
C ASP A 51 -1.23 19.48 15.28
N ASP A 52 -0.64 19.57 16.46
CA ASP A 52 -1.32 20.03 17.67
C ASP A 52 -1.69 21.54 17.62
N ASP A 53 -0.90 22.33 16.93
CA ASP A 53 -1.08 23.77 16.77
C ASP A 53 -2.02 24.17 15.63
N PHE A 54 -2.57 23.18 14.92
CA PHE A 54 -3.49 23.43 13.81
C PHE A 54 -4.92 23.66 14.33
N ASP A 55 -5.49 24.83 14.04
CA ASP A 55 -6.82 25.26 14.52
C ASP A 55 -7.95 24.34 14.00
N ASP A 56 -8.87 23.92 14.88
CA ASP A 56 -9.98 23.04 14.55
C ASP A 56 -10.96 23.64 13.50
N ALA A 57 -11.18 24.96 13.57
CA ALA A 57 -12.00 25.62 12.56
C ALA A 57 -11.32 25.61 11.19
N ARG A 58 -10.00 25.66 11.15
CA ARG A 58 -9.21 25.54 9.92
C ARG A 58 -9.22 24.10 9.40
N ARG A 59 -9.08 23.09 10.28
CA ARG A 59 -9.21 21.67 9.92
C ARG A 59 -10.54 21.40 9.24
N ARG A 60 -11.62 21.87 9.85
CA ARG A 60 -12.97 21.73 9.28
C ARG A 60 -13.07 22.33 7.89
N ARG A 61 -12.73 23.61 7.73
CA ARG A 61 -12.78 24.33 6.43
C ARG A 61 -11.95 23.59 5.36
N LEU A 62 -10.81 23.02 5.75
CA LEU A 62 -9.95 22.27 4.87
C LEU A 62 -10.64 20.99 4.35
N LEU A 63 -11.31 20.24 5.23
CA LEU A 63 -12.06 19.04 4.85
C LEU A 63 -13.32 19.39 4.03
N GLU A 64 -14.01 20.48 4.37
CA GLU A 64 -15.13 21.02 3.59
C GLU A 64 -14.66 21.41 2.17
N SER A 65 -13.49 22.01 2.02
CA SER A 65 -12.92 22.36 0.72
C SER A 65 -12.59 21.14 -0.16
N LEU A 66 -12.40 19.96 0.43
CA LEU A 66 -12.29 18.69 -0.28
C LEU A 66 -13.64 18.13 -0.73
N GLY A 67 -14.74 18.74 -0.34
CA GLY A 67 -16.10 18.26 -0.61
C GLY A 67 -16.57 17.16 0.34
N MET A 68 -15.97 17.03 1.52
CA MET A 68 -16.41 16.06 2.51
C MET A 68 -17.77 16.45 3.10
N ALA A 69 -18.70 15.51 3.12
CA ALA A 69 -20.05 15.69 3.62
C ALA A 69 -20.12 15.65 5.16
N ALA A 70 -19.20 14.95 5.80
CA ALA A 70 -19.17 14.76 7.26
C ALA A 70 -17.80 15.10 7.88
N PRO A 71 -17.30 16.36 7.77
CA PRO A 71 -15.96 16.74 8.20
C PRO A 71 -15.73 16.47 9.70
N GLU A 72 -16.74 16.61 10.55
CA GLU A 72 -16.64 16.33 11.99
C GLU A 72 -16.33 14.87 12.30
N ALA A 73 -17.02 13.95 11.61
CA ALA A 73 -16.76 12.51 11.77
C ALA A 73 -15.34 12.14 11.30
N VAL A 74 -14.89 12.74 10.21
CA VAL A 74 -13.52 12.57 9.70
C VAL A 74 -12.49 13.12 10.70
N LEU A 75 -12.73 14.32 11.26
CA LEU A 75 -11.85 14.89 12.29
C LEU A 75 -11.76 13.99 13.53
N ALA A 76 -12.87 13.43 13.99
CA ALA A 76 -12.86 12.50 15.10
C ALA A 76 -11.99 11.25 14.80
N ARG A 77 -12.03 10.71 13.57
CA ARG A 77 -11.15 9.60 13.14
C ARG A 77 -9.67 10.00 13.14
N LEU A 78 -9.36 11.18 12.64
CA LEU A 78 -7.98 11.68 12.62
C LEU A 78 -7.45 11.92 14.03
N GLN A 79 -8.28 12.39 14.95
CA GLN A 79 -7.92 12.54 16.35
C GLN A 79 -7.63 11.18 17.00
N LEU A 80 -8.49 10.17 16.77
CA LEU A 80 -8.24 8.82 17.27
C LEU A 80 -6.92 8.25 16.73
N LEU A 81 -6.61 8.46 15.45
CA LEU A 81 -5.33 8.07 14.88
C LEU A 81 -4.16 8.75 15.62
N ARG A 82 -4.22 10.05 15.83
CA ARG A 82 -3.19 10.82 16.53
C ARG A 82 -2.95 10.32 17.95
N GLU A 83 -4.02 9.95 18.66
CA GLU A 83 -3.98 9.43 20.03
C GLU A 83 -3.61 7.95 20.11
N SER A 84 -3.57 7.25 18.97
CA SER A 84 -3.30 5.82 18.90
C SER A 84 -1.88 5.47 19.35
N ALA A 85 -1.72 4.26 19.89
CA ALA A 85 -0.40 3.72 20.19
C ALA A 85 0.46 3.54 18.94
N TYR A 86 -0.18 3.31 17.78
CA TYR A 86 0.48 3.21 16.50
C TYR A 86 1.19 4.53 16.15
N PHE A 87 0.48 5.65 16.13
CA PHE A 87 1.03 6.95 15.76
C PHE A 87 2.16 7.40 16.69
N ARG A 88 2.02 7.13 17.98
CA ARG A 88 3.06 7.45 18.98
C ARG A 88 4.35 6.64 18.83
N ARG A 89 4.25 5.42 18.28
CA ARG A 89 5.41 4.52 18.08
C ARG A 89 6.09 4.68 16.73
N LEU A 90 5.49 5.43 15.80
CA LEU A 90 6.11 5.69 14.52
C LEU A 90 7.42 6.45 14.70
N ASP A 91 8.47 5.93 14.04
CA ASP A 91 9.71 6.68 13.86
C ASP A 91 9.50 7.88 12.93
N GLU A 92 10.50 8.73 12.79
CA GLU A 92 10.44 9.93 11.95
C GLU A 92 10.13 9.58 10.49
N VAL A 93 10.69 8.49 9.97
CA VAL A 93 10.48 8.04 8.59
C VAL A 93 9.03 7.58 8.39
N GLY A 94 8.51 6.76 9.31
CA GLY A 94 7.13 6.29 9.28
C GLY A 94 6.13 7.43 9.42
N ARG A 95 6.38 8.36 10.33
CA ARG A 95 5.54 9.56 10.52
C ARG A 95 5.50 10.39 9.24
N ARG A 96 6.64 10.70 8.64
CA ARG A 96 6.70 11.45 7.39
C ARG A 96 5.96 10.74 6.25
N ARG A 97 6.14 9.42 6.10
CA ARG A 97 5.42 8.62 5.09
C ARG A 97 3.91 8.65 5.30
N LEU A 98 3.45 8.53 6.55
CA LEU A 98 2.03 8.62 6.88
C LEU A 98 1.46 10.01 6.57
N LEU A 99 2.16 11.08 6.98
CA LEU A 99 1.73 12.46 6.71
C LEU A 99 1.72 12.80 5.22
N THR A 100 2.61 12.19 4.42
CA THR A 100 2.59 12.31 2.95
C THR A 100 1.42 11.53 2.32
N LEU A 101 1.06 10.38 2.90
CA LEU A 101 -0.02 9.53 2.41
C LEU A 101 -1.40 10.10 2.74
N LEU A 102 -1.56 10.66 3.93
CA LEU A 102 -2.84 11.11 4.47
C LEU A 102 -3.63 12.05 3.55
N PRO A 103 -3.04 13.12 2.97
CA PRO A 103 -3.72 13.99 2.01
C PRO A 103 -4.31 13.24 0.81
N ARG A 104 -3.58 12.26 0.31
CA ARG A 104 -3.99 11.44 -0.84
C ARG A 104 -5.15 10.51 -0.47
N LEU A 105 -5.16 9.96 0.74
CA LEU A 105 -6.27 9.16 1.26
C LEU A 105 -7.51 10.02 1.43
N LEU A 106 -7.40 11.17 2.08
CA LEU A 106 -8.51 12.07 2.32
C LEU A 106 -9.18 12.53 1.01
N ARG A 107 -8.38 12.90 0.01
CA ARG A 107 -8.91 13.27 -1.32
C ARG A 107 -9.62 12.12 -2.02
N ALA A 108 -9.09 10.92 -1.95
CA ALA A 108 -9.68 9.77 -2.63
C ALA A 108 -10.96 9.27 -1.94
N ILE A 109 -11.13 9.54 -0.65
CA ILE A 109 -12.32 9.20 0.14
C ILE A 109 -13.38 10.29 0.02
N ALA A 110 -12.99 11.55 -0.18
CA ALA A 110 -13.91 12.67 -0.29
C ALA A 110 -14.96 12.44 -1.38
N GLY A 111 -16.23 12.70 -1.03
CA GLY A 111 -17.40 12.45 -1.91
C GLY A 111 -17.85 11.00 -1.99
N SER A 112 -17.25 10.07 -1.25
CA SER A 112 -17.77 8.72 -1.11
C SER A 112 -19.02 8.69 -0.20
N ALA A 113 -19.88 7.68 -0.36
CA ALA A 113 -21.15 7.60 0.37
C ALA A 113 -21.00 7.54 1.90
N ASN A 114 -19.87 6.98 2.40
CA ASN A 114 -19.61 6.78 3.84
C ASN A 114 -18.15 7.13 4.14
N GLU A 115 -17.80 8.42 4.09
CA GLU A 115 -16.42 8.92 4.20
C GLU A 115 -15.75 8.52 5.52
N ASP A 116 -16.45 8.65 6.65
CA ASP A 116 -15.90 8.31 7.96
C ASP A 116 -15.65 6.81 8.13
N GLU A 117 -16.55 5.98 7.60
CA GLU A 117 -16.41 4.53 7.63
C GLU A 117 -15.27 4.07 6.71
N ALA A 118 -15.18 4.62 5.49
CA ALA A 118 -14.10 4.33 4.55
C ALA A 118 -12.74 4.73 5.15
N LEU A 119 -12.64 5.94 5.71
CA LEU A 119 -11.44 6.40 6.40
C LEU A 119 -11.11 5.50 7.61
N GLY A 120 -12.10 5.18 8.43
CA GLY A 120 -11.91 4.30 9.59
C GLY A 120 -11.33 2.93 9.21
N ARG A 121 -11.81 2.32 8.12
CA ARG A 121 -11.31 1.04 7.61
C ARG A 121 -9.89 1.16 7.04
N VAL A 122 -9.60 2.21 6.29
CA VAL A 122 -8.26 2.50 5.76
C VAL A 122 -7.27 2.68 6.91
N LEU A 123 -7.61 3.51 7.91
CA LEU A 123 -6.75 3.75 9.07
C LEU A 123 -6.55 2.48 9.91
N HIS A 124 -7.60 1.66 10.07
CA HIS A 124 -7.48 0.36 10.73
C HIS A 124 -6.42 -0.53 10.09
N VAL A 125 -6.39 -0.65 8.76
CA VAL A 125 -5.34 -1.39 8.06
C VAL A 125 -3.97 -0.76 8.30
N ILE A 126 -3.85 0.56 8.18
CA ILE A 126 -2.59 1.29 8.39
C ILE A 126 -2.05 1.03 9.81
N GLU A 127 -2.89 1.06 10.83
CA GLU A 127 -2.49 0.75 12.20
C GLU A 127 -2.04 -0.72 12.36
N ARG A 128 -2.70 -1.66 11.68
CA ARG A 128 -2.36 -3.09 11.69
C ARG A 128 -1.06 -3.39 10.95
N ILE A 129 -0.72 -2.64 9.90
CA ILE A 129 0.60 -2.70 9.26
C ILE A 129 1.70 -2.43 10.29
N GLY A 130 1.43 -1.59 11.29
CA GLY A 130 2.34 -1.29 12.38
C GLY A 130 3.62 -0.59 11.89
N GLY A 131 4.78 -1.00 12.41
CA GLY A 131 6.07 -0.42 12.05
C GLY A 131 6.60 -0.78 10.66
N ARG A 132 5.85 -1.53 9.85
CA ARG A 132 6.27 -1.93 8.49
C ARG A 132 6.05 -0.79 7.49
N THR A 133 6.85 0.27 7.62
CA THR A 133 6.71 1.51 6.85
C THR A 133 6.94 1.34 5.34
N VAL A 134 7.40 0.16 4.88
CA VAL A 134 7.49 -0.20 3.47
C VAL A 134 6.12 -0.16 2.76
N TYR A 135 5.06 -0.55 3.43
CA TYR A 135 3.70 -0.49 2.87
C TYR A 135 3.19 0.95 2.75
N LEU A 136 3.57 1.85 3.67
CA LEU A 136 3.29 3.27 3.52
C LEU A 136 4.04 3.86 2.31
N ALA A 137 5.28 3.42 2.05
CA ALA A 137 6.02 3.81 0.86
C ALA A 137 5.33 3.30 -0.41
N LEU A 138 4.94 2.02 -0.44
CA LEU A 138 4.19 1.42 -1.55
C LEU A 138 2.95 2.25 -1.91
N LEU A 139 2.10 2.57 -0.92
CA LEU A 139 0.88 3.35 -1.13
C LEU A 139 1.15 4.81 -1.51
N ASN A 140 2.30 5.38 -1.11
CA ASN A 140 2.72 6.70 -1.56
C ASN A 140 3.19 6.72 -3.01
N GLU A 141 3.96 5.72 -3.42
CA GLU A 141 4.63 5.68 -4.71
C GLU A 141 3.73 5.12 -5.81
N ASN A 142 2.80 4.22 -5.47
CA ASN A 142 1.91 3.58 -6.43
C ASN A 142 0.48 4.09 -6.29
N GLY A 143 0.08 5.00 -7.18
CA GLY A 143 -1.26 5.59 -7.21
C GLY A 143 -2.35 4.57 -7.50
N THR A 144 -2.09 3.60 -8.38
CA THR A 144 -3.04 2.54 -8.74
C THR A 144 -3.30 1.62 -7.56
N ALA A 145 -2.24 1.13 -6.89
CA ALA A 145 -2.39 0.30 -5.69
C ALA A 145 -3.12 1.06 -4.57
N ARG A 146 -2.82 2.35 -4.39
CA ARG A 146 -3.51 3.21 -3.42
C ARG A 146 -5.00 3.34 -3.72
N SER A 147 -5.38 3.61 -4.97
CA SER A 147 -6.80 3.74 -5.36
C SER A 147 -7.56 2.44 -5.12
N ARG A 148 -6.99 1.30 -5.53
CA ARG A 148 -7.55 -0.04 -5.29
C ARG A 148 -7.70 -0.35 -3.81
N PHE A 149 -6.67 -0.04 -3.01
CA PHE A 149 -6.69 -0.21 -1.56
C PHE A 149 -7.86 0.55 -0.91
N ILE A 150 -8.04 1.82 -1.28
CA ILE A 150 -9.12 2.65 -0.76
C ILE A 150 -10.48 2.10 -1.18
N GLU A 151 -10.62 1.73 -2.45
CA GLU A 151 -11.86 1.15 -3.00
C GLU A 151 -12.25 -0.15 -2.28
N LEU A 152 -11.30 -1.07 -2.10
CA LEU A 152 -11.54 -2.31 -1.35
C LEU A 152 -11.96 -2.04 0.09
N CYS A 153 -11.28 -1.14 0.79
CA CYS A 153 -11.64 -0.76 2.15
C CYS A 153 -13.03 -0.09 2.22
N ALA A 154 -13.37 0.76 1.25
CA ALA A 154 -14.67 1.43 1.22
C ALA A 154 -15.83 0.44 1.00
N HIS A 155 -15.65 -0.59 0.18
CA HIS A 155 -16.71 -1.49 -0.24
C HIS A 155 -16.78 -2.80 0.55
N SER A 156 -15.65 -3.29 1.12
CA SER A 156 -15.62 -4.60 1.76
C SER A 156 -14.93 -4.60 3.12
N ARG A 157 -15.74 -4.77 4.17
CA ARG A 157 -15.22 -5.01 5.51
C ARG A 157 -14.41 -6.30 5.57
N PHE A 158 -14.87 -7.36 4.88
CA PHE A 158 -14.17 -8.63 4.85
C PHE A 158 -12.76 -8.48 4.28
N LEU A 159 -12.60 -7.83 3.12
CA LEU A 159 -11.29 -7.60 2.50
C LEU A 159 -10.40 -6.69 3.35
N THR A 160 -10.97 -5.68 4.00
CA THR A 160 -10.27 -4.83 4.97
C THR A 160 -9.65 -5.65 6.09
N GLU A 161 -10.42 -6.55 6.72
CA GLU A 161 -9.93 -7.42 7.80
C GLU A 161 -8.88 -8.42 7.29
N GLN A 162 -9.02 -8.93 6.07
CA GLN A 162 -8.00 -9.81 5.46
C GLN A 162 -6.67 -9.07 5.27
N ILE A 163 -6.68 -7.85 4.72
CA ILE A 163 -5.47 -7.04 4.55
C ILE A 163 -4.87 -6.67 5.93
N ALA A 164 -5.71 -6.30 6.90
CA ALA A 164 -5.26 -5.97 8.24
C ALA A 164 -4.59 -7.15 8.96
N ALA A 165 -5.10 -8.37 8.76
CA ALA A 165 -4.53 -9.59 9.31
C ALA A 165 -3.27 -10.05 8.56
N PHE A 166 -3.24 -9.85 7.24
CA PHE A 166 -2.18 -10.33 6.34
C PHE A 166 -1.72 -9.21 5.40
N PRO A 167 -0.87 -8.26 5.88
CA PRO A 167 -0.44 -7.10 5.09
C PRO A 167 0.28 -7.43 3.76
N LEU A 168 0.81 -8.65 3.62
CA LEU A 168 1.36 -9.14 2.34
C LEU A 168 0.34 -9.10 1.19
N LEU A 169 -0.97 -9.11 1.48
CA LEU A 169 -2.00 -8.95 0.47
C LEU A 169 -1.99 -7.58 -0.22
N LEU A 170 -1.30 -6.58 0.36
CA LEU A 170 -1.08 -5.30 -0.31
C LEU A 170 -0.21 -5.44 -1.57
N ASP A 171 0.66 -6.45 -1.62
CA ASP A 171 1.48 -6.72 -2.80
C ASP A 171 0.62 -7.18 -3.98
N GLU A 172 -0.50 -7.86 -3.72
CA GLU A 172 -1.47 -8.27 -4.75
C GLU A 172 -2.10 -7.04 -5.45
N LEU A 173 -2.19 -5.89 -4.78
CA LEU A 173 -2.72 -4.66 -5.39
C LEU A 173 -1.83 -4.09 -6.51
N LEU A 174 -0.58 -4.55 -6.60
CA LEU A 174 0.37 -4.14 -7.64
C LEU A 174 0.12 -4.87 -8.96
N ASP A 175 -0.51 -6.05 -8.94
CA ASP A 175 -0.79 -6.81 -10.15
C ASP A 175 -2.06 -6.27 -10.83
N GLU A 176 -1.88 -5.66 -12.01
CA GLU A 176 -3.00 -5.12 -12.78
C GLU A 176 -3.96 -6.20 -13.28
N ARG A 177 -3.48 -7.43 -13.47
CA ARG A 177 -4.27 -8.55 -14.00
C ARG A 177 -5.37 -8.97 -13.03
N LEU A 178 -5.14 -8.81 -11.73
CA LEU A 178 -6.06 -9.26 -10.67
C LEU A 178 -7.42 -8.56 -10.70
N PHE A 179 -7.49 -7.38 -11.32
CA PHE A 179 -8.72 -6.59 -11.38
C PHE A 179 -9.39 -6.62 -12.76
N LEU A 180 -8.79 -7.31 -13.74
CA LEU A 180 -9.33 -7.41 -15.08
C LEU A 180 -10.21 -8.66 -15.27
N ALA A 181 -9.90 -9.75 -14.60
CA ALA A 181 -10.68 -10.98 -14.65
C ALA A 181 -10.43 -11.84 -13.40
N THR A 182 -11.48 -12.53 -12.95
CA THR A 182 -11.32 -13.54 -11.90
C THR A 182 -10.48 -14.71 -12.46
N PRO A 183 -9.40 -15.12 -11.76
CA PRO A 183 -8.54 -16.19 -12.23
C PRO A 183 -9.31 -17.50 -12.36
N THR A 184 -9.07 -18.21 -13.43
CA THR A 184 -9.63 -19.55 -13.65
C THR A 184 -8.95 -20.58 -12.75
N ARG A 185 -9.63 -21.72 -12.55
CA ARG A 185 -9.05 -22.85 -11.81
C ARG A 185 -7.72 -23.33 -12.42
N ALA A 186 -7.60 -23.30 -13.75
CA ALA A 186 -6.39 -23.72 -14.45
C ALA A 186 -5.21 -22.77 -14.17
N GLU A 187 -5.46 -21.47 -14.20
CA GLU A 187 -4.45 -20.45 -13.88
C GLU A 187 -4.00 -20.55 -12.42
N LEU A 188 -4.93 -20.71 -11.48
CA LEU A 188 -4.59 -20.92 -10.07
C LEU A 188 -3.79 -22.21 -9.84
N ALA A 189 -4.13 -23.29 -10.54
CA ALA A 189 -3.40 -24.55 -10.43
C ALA A 189 -1.98 -24.45 -10.98
N GLU A 190 -1.79 -23.72 -12.08
CA GLU A 190 -0.47 -23.47 -12.67
C GLU A 190 0.40 -22.58 -11.80
N GLU A 191 -0.19 -21.51 -11.27
CA GLU A 191 0.52 -20.61 -10.33
C GLU A 191 0.97 -21.35 -9.06
N LEU A 192 0.08 -22.16 -8.48
CA LEU A 192 0.42 -22.98 -7.31
C LEU A 192 1.57 -23.95 -7.62
N ARG A 193 1.52 -24.63 -8.77
CA ARG A 193 2.57 -25.55 -9.19
C ARG A 193 3.91 -24.85 -9.31
N SER A 194 3.94 -23.69 -9.98
CA SER A 194 5.15 -22.89 -10.14
C SER A 194 5.74 -22.43 -8.78
N ARG A 195 4.89 -22.03 -7.83
CA ARG A 195 5.33 -21.64 -6.49
C ARG A 195 5.90 -22.84 -5.70
N MET A 196 5.26 -24.01 -5.82
CA MET A 196 5.71 -25.23 -5.13
C MET A 196 7.01 -25.80 -5.72
N GLU A 197 7.20 -25.74 -7.04
CA GLU A 197 8.44 -26.15 -7.70
C GLU A 197 9.63 -25.29 -7.27
N GLY A 198 9.41 -23.99 -7.07
CA GLY A 198 10.43 -23.05 -6.59
C GLY A 198 10.84 -23.26 -5.11
N ALA A 199 9.99 -23.90 -4.32
CA ALA A 199 10.21 -24.06 -2.86
C ALA A 199 11.13 -25.24 -2.49
N GLY A 200 11.42 -26.17 -3.45
CA GLY A 200 12.13 -27.40 -3.15
C GLY A 200 11.29 -28.40 -2.32
N SER A 201 11.68 -29.67 -2.36
CA SER A 201 10.91 -30.74 -1.69
C SER A 201 11.36 -31.04 -0.25
N GLU A 202 12.37 -30.34 0.26
CA GLU A 202 13.06 -30.75 1.50
C GLU A 202 12.53 -30.11 2.78
N ASP A 203 11.65 -29.07 2.68
CA ASP A 203 11.09 -28.37 3.84
C ASP A 203 9.54 -28.36 3.82
N PRO A 204 8.90 -29.35 4.50
CA PRO A 204 7.45 -29.42 4.59
C PRO A 204 6.78 -28.19 5.25
N GLU A 205 7.45 -27.56 6.21
CA GLU A 205 6.90 -26.38 6.89
C GLU A 205 6.83 -25.19 5.93
N HIS A 206 7.87 -25.01 5.15
CA HIS A 206 7.92 -23.98 4.10
C HIS A 206 6.83 -24.22 3.04
N GLN A 207 6.63 -25.46 2.61
CA GLN A 207 5.58 -25.82 1.64
C GLN A 207 4.18 -25.51 2.18
N VAL A 208 3.92 -25.83 3.47
CA VAL A 208 2.63 -25.51 4.11
C VAL A 208 2.41 -24.01 4.19
N GLU A 209 3.44 -23.24 4.52
CA GLU A 209 3.30 -21.78 4.57
C GLU A 209 3.06 -21.16 3.18
N LEU A 210 3.71 -21.66 2.12
CA LEU A 210 3.44 -21.26 0.74
C LEU A 210 2.00 -21.58 0.32
N LEU A 211 1.48 -22.74 0.70
CA LEU A 211 0.09 -23.11 0.44
C LEU A 211 -0.88 -22.16 1.13
N ARG A 212 -0.62 -21.79 2.38
CA ARG A 212 -1.44 -20.83 3.13
C ARG A 212 -1.42 -19.45 2.50
N GLN A 213 -0.23 -18.97 2.11
CA GLN A 213 -0.08 -17.68 1.43
C GLN A 213 -0.80 -17.68 0.10
N PHE A 214 -0.63 -18.73 -0.72
CA PHE A 214 -1.33 -18.90 -1.97
C PHE A 214 -2.85 -18.91 -1.79
N GLN A 215 -3.36 -19.68 -0.82
CA GLN A 215 -4.79 -19.76 -0.54
C GLN A 215 -5.36 -18.37 -0.19
N ARG A 216 -4.67 -17.60 0.67
CA ARG A 216 -5.11 -16.25 1.05
C ARG A 216 -5.13 -15.31 -0.15
N ALA A 217 -4.06 -15.31 -0.97
CA ALA A 217 -3.98 -14.51 -2.17
C ALA A 217 -5.07 -14.89 -3.18
N ALA A 218 -5.30 -16.19 -3.41
CA ALA A 218 -6.35 -16.66 -4.31
C ALA A 218 -7.76 -16.28 -3.82
N MET A 219 -8.05 -16.43 -2.51
CA MET A 219 -9.31 -15.97 -1.93
C MET A 219 -9.49 -14.45 -2.05
N PHE A 220 -8.44 -13.69 -1.82
CA PHE A 220 -8.46 -12.23 -1.95
C PHE A 220 -8.77 -11.78 -3.38
N ARG A 221 -8.25 -12.49 -4.38
CA ARG A 221 -8.49 -12.20 -5.81
C ARG A 221 -9.90 -12.56 -6.30
N VAL A 222 -10.56 -13.48 -5.63
CA VAL A 222 -11.90 -13.99 -6.04
C VAL A 222 -13.03 -13.28 -5.29
N ALA A 223 -12.74 -12.68 -4.12
CA ALA A 223 -13.71 -12.02 -3.26
C ALA A 223 -13.99 -10.58 -3.66
#